data_6ea8f435d2797272ad0ce1581aa5b3b6
#
_entry.id   6ea8f435d2797272ad0ce1581aa5b3b6
#
_cell.length_a   1.000
_cell.length_b   1.000
_cell.length_c   1.000
_cell.angle_alpha   90.00
_cell.angle_beta   90.00
_cell.angle_gamma   90.00
#
_symmetry.space_group_name_H-M   'P 1'
#
loop_
_entity.id
_entity.type
_entity.pdbx_description
1 polymer ?
#
loop_
_entity_poly.entity_id
_entity_poly.type
_entity_poly.pdbx_seq_one_letter_code
_entity_poly.pdbx_strand_id
1 'polypeptide(L)'
;MHKNTPVADLQLDTDTGVIRSVGHVYNALHVPVGIPVKKGVIDRSALNTWWTGRAIPASRDRIRDALRELELASTQLLLDKCLGLSLSDQYWICPTSSGVRWEEVNFFQNAFSDDVGNILLGRGSSSGRVSLMSPDNTSDGWLKKKWAILDERRCLMKGGSGATQQEPYNEVLASSVMERLGIPHVTYTLTVQEDYPYSVCEDFITPETELIPAWYIMQTVKRPNHVSVYQHYMDCCEALGIPASGRPWTG
;
A
#
# COMPACT_ATOMS: atom_id res chain seq x y z
N MET A 1 -1.22 -10.04 -11.98
CA MET A 1 -1.72 -11.20 -11.19
C MET A 1 -2.48 -10.71 -9.99
N HIS A 2 -3.44 -11.48 -9.51
CA HIS A 2 -4.06 -11.36 -8.20
C HIS A 2 -3.88 -12.72 -7.52
N LYS A 3 -2.99 -12.83 -6.54
CA LYS A 3 -2.43 -14.13 -6.11
C LYS A 3 -1.94 -14.92 -7.32
N ASN A 4 -2.38 -16.16 -7.47
CA ASN A 4 -2.06 -17.01 -8.64
C ASN A 4 -3.06 -16.86 -9.81
N THR A 5 -4.06 -15.97 -9.69
CA THR A 5 -5.04 -15.75 -10.76
C THR A 5 -4.47 -14.77 -11.79
N PRO A 6 -4.29 -15.13 -13.06
CA PRO A 6 -3.96 -14.19 -14.11
C PRO A 6 -5.08 -13.15 -14.28
N VAL A 7 -4.73 -11.86 -14.28
CA VAL A 7 -5.69 -10.77 -14.48
C VAL A 7 -5.57 -10.21 -15.89
N ALA A 8 -4.38 -9.73 -16.25
CA ALA A 8 -4.11 -9.24 -17.60
C ALA A 8 -2.61 -9.25 -17.90
N ASP A 9 -2.26 -9.28 -19.19
CA ASP A 9 -0.90 -9.02 -19.62
C ASP A 9 -0.59 -7.53 -19.59
N LEU A 10 0.59 -7.19 -19.09
CA LEU A 10 1.07 -5.83 -19.00
C LEU A 10 2.44 -5.69 -19.68
N GLN A 11 2.69 -4.57 -20.31
CA GLN A 11 4.02 -4.15 -20.71
C GLN A 11 4.43 -2.93 -19.91
N LEU A 12 5.47 -3.09 -19.11
CA LEU A 12 6.07 -2.01 -18.34
C LEU A 12 7.18 -1.33 -19.18
N ASP A 13 7.30 -0.03 -19.00
CA ASP A 13 8.45 0.72 -19.42
C ASP A 13 9.55 0.56 -18.37
N THR A 14 10.68 -0.01 -18.73
CA THR A 14 11.78 -0.33 -17.80
C THR A 14 12.50 0.89 -17.24
N ASP A 15 12.43 2.03 -17.96
CA ASP A 15 13.13 3.25 -17.56
C ASP A 15 12.30 4.11 -16.61
N THR A 16 10.97 4.00 -16.71
CA THR A 16 10.04 4.82 -15.93
C THR A 16 9.20 4.02 -14.94
N GLY A 17 9.09 2.69 -15.08
CA GLY A 17 8.25 1.82 -14.27
C GLY A 17 6.74 1.99 -14.51
N VAL A 18 6.32 2.67 -15.58
CA VAL A 18 4.90 2.90 -15.91
C VAL A 18 4.34 1.83 -16.86
N ILE A 19 3.03 1.62 -16.84
CA ILE A 19 2.34 0.69 -17.75
C ILE A 19 2.24 1.32 -19.13
N ARG A 20 3.01 0.77 -20.10
CA ARG A 20 3.02 1.19 -21.50
C ARG A 20 1.79 0.68 -22.26
N SER A 21 1.43 -0.58 -22.06
CA SER A 21 0.27 -1.20 -22.69
C SER A 21 -0.35 -2.28 -21.83
N VAL A 22 -1.65 -2.54 -22.08
CA VAL A 22 -2.40 -3.67 -21.52
C VAL A 22 -2.72 -4.61 -22.67
N GLY A 23 -2.36 -5.87 -22.53
CA GLY A 23 -2.62 -6.92 -23.49
C GLY A 23 -3.92 -7.68 -23.19
N HIS A 24 -3.87 -9.00 -23.24
CA HIS A 24 -5.03 -9.86 -23.00
C HIS A 24 -5.52 -9.73 -21.56
N VAL A 25 -6.84 -9.65 -21.39
CA VAL A 25 -7.51 -9.65 -20.06
C VAL A 25 -8.06 -11.05 -19.82
N TYR A 26 -7.47 -11.76 -18.85
CA TYR A 26 -7.85 -13.13 -18.50
C TYR A 26 -9.04 -13.16 -17.56
N ASN A 27 -9.07 -12.26 -16.55
CA ASN A 27 -10.12 -12.22 -15.54
C ASN A 27 -10.46 -10.78 -15.13
N ALA A 28 -11.57 -10.28 -15.71
CA ALA A 28 -12.04 -8.92 -15.42
C ALA A 28 -12.55 -8.73 -13.98
N LEU A 29 -12.99 -9.81 -13.29
CA LEU A 29 -13.47 -9.74 -11.91
C LEU A 29 -12.33 -9.52 -10.91
N HIS A 30 -11.11 -9.82 -11.31
CA HIS A 30 -9.90 -9.61 -10.50
C HIS A 30 -9.14 -8.32 -10.86
N VAL A 31 -9.72 -7.44 -11.68
CA VAL A 31 -9.15 -6.11 -11.90
C VAL A 31 -9.35 -5.28 -10.62
N PRO A 32 -8.34 -4.51 -10.16
CA PRO A 32 -8.47 -3.72 -8.94
C PRO A 32 -9.69 -2.79 -8.95
N VAL A 33 -10.33 -2.66 -7.79
CA VAL A 33 -11.56 -1.84 -7.63
C VAL A 33 -11.31 -0.40 -8.09
N GLY A 34 -12.27 0.17 -8.80
CA GLY A 34 -12.20 1.53 -9.33
C GLY A 34 -11.57 1.65 -10.73
N ILE A 35 -11.05 0.55 -11.29
CA ILE A 35 -10.49 0.54 -12.65
C ILE A 35 -11.57 0.07 -13.63
N PRO A 36 -11.99 0.91 -14.59
CA PRO A 36 -13.03 0.54 -15.54
C PRO A 36 -12.58 -0.56 -16.51
N VAL A 37 -13.45 -1.56 -16.69
CA VAL A 37 -13.33 -2.56 -17.76
C VAL A 37 -14.53 -2.43 -18.68
N LYS A 38 -14.29 -2.13 -19.96
CA LYS A 38 -15.36 -1.99 -20.97
C LYS A 38 -15.13 -2.93 -22.13
N LYS A 39 -16.11 -3.80 -22.41
CA LYS A 39 -16.03 -4.79 -23.49
C LYS A 39 -14.75 -5.63 -23.44
N GLY A 40 -14.32 -6.05 -22.23
CA GLY A 40 -13.12 -6.84 -22.04
C GLY A 40 -11.80 -6.05 -22.15
N VAL A 41 -11.86 -4.72 -22.23
CA VAL A 41 -10.66 -3.85 -22.28
C VAL A 41 -10.56 -3.07 -20.96
N ILE A 42 -9.42 -3.16 -20.32
CA ILE A 42 -9.10 -2.37 -19.12
C ILE A 42 -8.72 -0.95 -19.53
N ASP A 43 -9.22 0.05 -18.81
CA ASP A 43 -8.75 1.43 -18.97
C ASP A 43 -7.27 1.53 -18.53
N ARG A 44 -6.37 1.65 -19.50
CA ARG A 44 -4.92 1.71 -19.27
C ARG A 44 -4.53 2.91 -18.41
N SER A 45 -5.18 4.05 -18.58
CA SER A 45 -4.86 5.26 -17.82
C SER A 45 -5.21 5.08 -16.34
N ALA A 46 -6.40 4.55 -16.06
CA ALA A 46 -6.84 4.26 -14.70
C ALA A 46 -5.94 3.18 -14.04
N LEU A 47 -5.61 2.12 -14.79
CA LEU A 47 -4.71 1.08 -14.29
C LEU A 47 -3.30 1.62 -14.01
N ASN A 48 -2.77 2.49 -14.89
CA ASN A 48 -1.47 3.10 -14.67
C ASN A 48 -1.48 4.06 -13.47
N THR A 49 -2.57 4.82 -13.26
CA THR A 49 -2.73 5.67 -12.08
C THR A 49 -2.74 4.84 -10.81
N TRP A 50 -3.47 3.72 -10.81
CA TRP A 50 -3.48 2.78 -9.69
C TRP A 50 -2.09 2.17 -9.44
N TRP A 51 -1.40 1.73 -10.50
CA TRP A 51 -0.06 1.15 -10.42
C TRP A 51 0.95 2.15 -9.85
N THR A 52 1.04 3.34 -10.43
CA THR A 52 1.99 4.37 -9.98
C THR A 52 1.66 4.92 -8.61
N GLY A 53 0.36 4.93 -8.24
CA GLY A 53 -0.11 5.30 -6.91
C GLY A 53 0.27 4.33 -5.80
N ARG A 54 0.74 3.12 -6.13
CA ARG A 54 1.29 2.15 -5.17
C ARG A 54 2.71 2.51 -4.71
N ALA A 55 3.43 3.29 -5.52
CA ALA A 55 4.77 3.72 -5.16
C ALA A 55 4.78 4.66 -3.97
N ILE A 56 5.89 4.68 -3.24
CA ILE A 56 6.10 5.65 -2.17
C ILE A 56 5.85 7.06 -2.72
N PRO A 57 5.03 7.90 -2.05
CA PRO A 57 4.79 9.27 -2.50
C PRO A 57 6.08 10.09 -2.60
N ALA A 58 6.23 10.84 -3.69
CA ALA A 58 7.38 11.71 -3.89
C ALA A 58 7.47 12.86 -2.83
N SER A 59 6.39 13.09 -2.10
CA SER A 59 6.31 14.05 -0.98
C SER A 59 6.77 13.46 0.36
N ARG A 60 7.06 12.14 0.44
CA ARG A 60 7.52 11.54 1.69
C ARG A 60 8.83 12.16 2.15
N ASP A 61 8.91 12.40 3.45
CA ASP A 61 10.13 12.94 4.06
C ASP A 61 11.35 12.07 3.71
N ARG A 62 12.45 12.72 3.31
CA ARG A 62 13.74 12.12 2.94
C ARG A 62 13.75 11.15 1.75
N ILE A 63 12.66 11.04 0.98
CA ILE A 63 12.60 10.11 -0.16
C ILE A 63 13.70 10.35 -1.20
N ARG A 64 14.10 11.61 -1.41
CA ARG A 64 15.16 11.96 -2.36
C ARG A 64 16.54 11.44 -1.92
N ASP A 65 16.81 11.48 -0.63
CA ASP A 65 18.06 10.95 -0.07
C ASP A 65 18.09 9.42 -0.17
N ALA A 66 16.96 8.78 0.15
CA ALA A 66 16.80 7.33 0.00
C ALA A 66 16.97 6.87 -1.46
N LEU A 67 16.35 7.55 -2.43
CA LEU A 67 16.53 7.22 -3.85
C LEU A 67 17.97 7.38 -4.32
N ARG A 68 18.69 8.40 -3.83
CA ARG A 68 20.11 8.60 -4.14
C ARG A 68 20.96 7.47 -3.57
N GLU A 69 20.72 7.04 -2.34
CA GLU A 69 21.43 5.91 -1.70
C GLU A 69 21.15 4.59 -2.42
N LEU A 70 19.92 4.40 -2.94
CA LEU A 70 19.52 3.24 -3.72
C LEU A 70 19.90 3.30 -5.20
N GLU A 71 20.52 4.40 -5.65
CA GLU A 71 20.87 4.66 -7.06
C GLU A 71 19.68 4.56 -8.02
N LEU A 72 18.50 5.00 -7.58
CA LEU A 72 17.26 4.96 -8.35
C LEU A 72 16.77 6.36 -8.73
N ALA A 73 16.27 6.50 -9.97
CA ALA A 73 15.76 7.77 -10.48
C ALA A 73 14.37 8.13 -9.93
N SER A 74 13.56 7.15 -9.56
CA SER A 74 12.18 7.38 -9.11
C SER A 74 11.66 6.27 -8.20
N THR A 75 10.60 6.58 -7.43
CA THR A 75 9.93 5.60 -6.57
C THR A 75 9.17 4.54 -7.36
N GLN A 76 8.76 4.82 -8.61
CA GLN A 76 8.11 3.86 -9.49
C GLN A 76 9.05 2.69 -9.84
N LEU A 77 10.36 2.94 -9.93
CA LEU A 77 11.33 1.88 -10.18
C LEU A 77 11.46 0.91 -9.00
N LEU A 78 11.14 1.35 -7.77
CA LEU A 78 11.06 0.46 -6.61
C LEU A 78 9.93 -0.57 -6.74
N LEU A 79 8.79 -0.21 -7.39
CA LEU A 79 7.70 -1.17 -7.63
C LEU A 79 8.14 -2.35 -8.48
N ASP A 80 8.90 -2.10 -9.55
CA ASP A 80 9.43 -3.15 -10.41
C ASP A 80 10.36 -4.09 -9.61
N LYS A 81 11.22 -3.52 -8.76
CA LYS A 81 12.17 -4.28 -7.94
C LYS A 81 11.53 -5.21 -6.91
N CYS A 82 10.32 -4.90 -6.45
CA CYS A 82 9.55 -5.76 -5.54
C CYS A 82 8.35 -6.43 -6.23
N LEU A 83 8.33 -6.51 -7.57
CA LEU A 83 7.22 -7.08 -8.35
C LEU A 83 5.86 -6.42 -8.05
N GLY A 84 5.85 -5.19 -7.53
CA GLY A 84 4.66 -4.51 -7.05
C GLY A 84 3.98 -5.15 -5.84
N LEU A 85 4.61 -6.09 -5.17
CA LEU A 85 4.09 -6.74 -3.97
C LEU A 85 3.87 -5.75 -2.83
N SER A 86 2.81 -5.98 -2.04
CA SER A 86 2.40 -5.13 -0.91
C SER A 86 1.95 -5.98 0.28
N LEU A 87 1.86 -5.36 1.45
CA LEU A 87 1.12 -5.87 2.61
C LEU A 87 -0.29 -5.26 2.73
N SER A 88 -0.73 -4.50 1.71
CA SER A 88 -2.07 -3.92 1.67
C SER A 88 -3.04 -4.68 0.75
N ASP A 89 -2.53 -5.50 -0.15
CA ASP A 89 -3.31 -6.27 -1.12
C ASP A 89 -2.50 -7.44 -1.72
N GLN A 90 -3.11 -8.23 -2.60
CA GLN A 90 -2.52 -9.43 -3.20
C GLN A 90 -2.20 -9.27 -4.69
N TYR A 91 -2.12 -8.04 -5.20
CA TYR A 91 -1.75 -7.76 -6.58
C TYR A 91 -0.23 -7.72 -6.75
N TRP A 92 0.24 -8.29 -7.87
CA TRP A 92 1.65 -8.28 -8.21
C TRP A 92 1.89 -8.52 -9.70
N ILE A 93 3.11 -8.27 -10.15
CA ILE A 93 3.55 -8.51 -11.51
C ILE A 93 4.41 -9.78 -11.55
N CYS A 94 3.92 -10.80 -12.25
CA CYS A 94 4.67 -11.99 -12.52
C CYS A 94 5.39 -11.83 -13.88
N PRO A 95 6.73 -11.84 -13.92
CA PRO A 95 7.45 -11.86 -15.20
C PRO A 95 7.08 -13.11 -16.00
N THR A 96 6.76 -12.95 -17.28
CA THR A 96 6.17 -13.99 -18.13
C THR A 96 7.00 -15.29 -18.21
N SER A 97 8.30 -15.20 -18.01
CA SER A 97 9.23 -16.32 -18.08
C SER A 97 9.64 -16.91 -16.73
N SER A 98 9.14 -16.36 -15.61
CA SER A 98 9.70 -16.69 -14.29
C SER A 98 9.14 -17.98 -13.70
N GLY A 99 7.90 -18.35 -14.01
CA GLY A 99 7.21 -19.49 -13.40
C GLY A 99 6.98 -19.34 -11.88
N VAL A 100 7.27 -18.18 -11.30
CA VAL A 100 7.16 -17.90 -9.87
C VAL A 100 5.71 -17.89 -9.44
N ARG A 101 5.42 -18.48 -8.29
CA ARG A 101 4.10 -18.49 -7.67
C ARG A 101 4.00 -17.45 -6.58
N TRP A 102 2.78 -16.97 -6.30
CA TRP A 102 2.54 -15.96 -5.28
C TRP A 102 3.00 -16.38 -3.88
N GLU A 103 2.83 -17.66 -3.52
CA GLU A 103 3.26 -18.23 -2.24
C GLU A 103 4.77 -18.11 -2.01
N GLU A 104 5.55 -18.06 -3.08
CA GLU A 104 7.02 -18.00 -3.00
C GLU A 104 7.56 -16.58 -2.79
N VAL A 105 6.74 -15.56 -3.09
CA VAL A 105 7.22 -14.16 -3.13
C VAL A 105 6.44 -13.18 -2.27
N ASN A 106 5.20 -13.51 -1.85
CA ASN A 106 4.36 -12.59 -1.09
C ASN A 106 4.98 -12.24 0.27
N PHE A 107 4.72 -11.02 0.76
CA PHE A 107 5.22 -10.55 2.04
C PHE A 107 4.40 -11.00 3.26
N PHE A 108 3.22 -11.56 3.04
CA PHE A 108 2.38 -12.08 4.13
C PHE A 108 2.97 -13.35 4.76
N GLN A 109 3.62 -14.19 3.96
CA GLN A 109 4.11 -15.52 4.37
C GLN A 109 5.63 -15.62 4.37
N ASN A 110 6.29 -14.80 3.55
CA ASN A 110 7.75 -14.84 3.40
C ASN A 110 8.42 -13.72 4.21
N ALA A 111 9.66 -13.96 4.59
CA ALA A 111 10.50 -12.91 5.18
C ALA A 111 10.84 -11.84 4.13
N PHE A 112 11.07 -10.62 4.59
CA PHE A 112 11.52 -9.51 3.76
C PHE A 112 12.65 -8.74 4.46
N SER A 113 13.41 -7.97 3.68
CA SER A 113 14.53 -7.19 4.20
C SER A 113 14.06 -5.86 4.82
N ASP A 114 14.70 -5.47 5.90
CA ASP A 114 14.57 -4.18 6.57
C ASP A 114 15.38 -3.06 5.89
N ASP A 115 16.20 -3.37 4.88
CA ASP A 115 17.17 -2.43 4.31
C ASP A 115 16.51 -1.17 3.77
N VAL A 116 15.49 -1.31 2.91
CA VAL A 116 14.76 -0.16 2.35
C VAL A 116 14.11 0.67 3.44
N GLY A 117 13.45 0.01 4.40
CA GLY A 117 12.80 0.67 5.53
C GLY A 117 13.78 1.46 6.39
N ASN A 118 14.96 0.90 6.66
CA ASN A 118 16.02 1.58 7.41
C ASN A 118 16.54 2.81 6.66
N ILE A 119 16.77 2.71 5.36
CA ILE A 119 17.15 3.84 4.51
C ILE A 119 16.06 4.92 4.52
N LEU A 120 14.79 4.54 4.42
CA LEU A 120 13.65 5.48 4.48
C LEU A 120 13.53 6.17 5.86
N LEU A 121 13.95 5.50 6.94
CA LEU A 121 14.05 6.12 8.26
C LEU A 121 15.31 6.97 8.44
N GLY A 122 16.25 6.91 7.50
CA GLY A 122 17.52 7.66 7.54
C GLY A 122 18.60 6.99 8.38
N ARG A 123 18.52 5.65 8.54
CA ARG A 123 19.48 4.87 9.33
C ARG A 123 20.61 4.23 8.49
N GLY A 124 20.53 4.36 7.16
CA GLY A 124 21.42 3.67 6.23
C GLY A 124 21.18 2.15 6.16
N SER A 125 21.88 1.48 5.26
CA SER A 125 21.84 0.02 5.17
C SER A 125 22.90 -0.59 6.08
N SER A 126 22.53 -1.67 6.77
CA SER A 126 23.45 -2.46 7.61
C SER A 126 24.28 -3.46 6.81
N SER A 127 23.91 -3.72 5.56
CA SER A 127 24.54 -4.70 4.67
C SER A 127 25.14 -4.00 3.44
N GLY A 128 26.28 -4.53 2.94
CA GLY A 128 26.94 -3.98 1.74
C GLY A 128 26.16 -4.15 0.44
N ARG A 129 25.03 -4.88 0.45
CA ARG A 129 24.10 -5.07 -0.68
C ARG A 129 22.66 -4.98 -0.20
N VAL A 130 22.00 -3.90 -0.58
CA VAL A 130 20.60 -3.65 -0.22
C VAL A 130 19.66 -4.59 -0.98
N SER A 131 18.78 -5.28 -0.26
CA SER A 131 17.68 -6.04 -0.87
C SER A 131 16.50 -5.10 -1.14
N LEU A 132 16.09 -5.01 -2.40
CA LEU A 132 14.95 -4.21 -2.82
C LEU A 132 13.62 -4.99 -2.76
N MET A 133 13.63 -6.27 -2.37
CA MET A 133 12.41 -7.04 -2.09
C MET A 133 11.89 -6.66 -0.70
N SER A 134 11.12 -5.57 -0.65
CA SER A 134 10.60 -4.99 0.60
C SER A 134 9.19 -4.44 0.41
N PRO A 135 8.26 -4.68 1.37
CA PRO A 135 6.94 -4.07 1.37
C PRO A 135 6.97 -2.55 1.57
N ASP A 136 8.10 -1.99 1.99
CA ASP A 136 8.29 -0.55 2.11
C ASP A 136 8.16 0.18 0.78
N ASN A 137 8.48 -0.49 -0.33
CA ASN A 137 8.37 0.06 -1.68
C ASN A 137 6.94 0.45 -2.08
N THR A 138 5.94 -0.12 -1.44
CA THR A 138 4.51 0.09 -1.70
C THR A 138 3.78 0.73 -0.52
N SER A 139 4.50 1.30 0.43
CA SER A 139 3.88 1.96 1.58
C SER A 139 3.46 3.39 1.26
N ASP A 140 2.16 3.70 1.46
CA ASP A 140 1.60 5.04 1.22
C ASP A 140 1.79 5.99 2.41
N GLY A 141 1.57 7.28 2.19
CA GLY A 141 1.55 8.35 3.20
C GLY A 141 2.86 9.12 3.36
N TRP A 142 2.77 10.29 3.99
CA TRP A 142 3.84 11.29 4.08
C TRP A 142 4.86 11.02 5.19
N LEU A 143 4.42 10.50 6.35
CA LEU A 143 5.30 10.26 7.50
C LEU A 143 6.31 9.15 7.21
N LYS A 144 7.48 9.25 7.85
CA LYS A 144 8.46 8.18 7.89
C LYS A 144 7.82 6.91 8.43
N LYS A 145 8.00 5.82 7.76
CA LYS A 145 7.51 4.52 8.19
C LYS A 145 8.31 3.39 7.58
N LYS A 146 8.28 2.25 8.22
CA LYS A 146 8.78 1.00 7.68
C LYS A 146 7.94 -0.18 8.14
N TRP A 147 7.93 -1.21 7.33
CA TRP A 147 7.49 -2.53 7.72
C TRP A 147 8.63 -3.28 8.43
N ALA A 148 8.29 -4.06 9.44
CA ALA A 148 9.21 -4.92 10.16
C ALA A 148 8.52 -6.22 10.59
N ILE A 149 9.29 -7.29 10.75
CA ILE A 149 8.81 -8.51 11.40
C ILE A 149 9.26 -8.45 12.86
N LEU A 150 8.31 -8.27 13.77
CA LEU A 150 8.53 -8.20 15.21
C LEU A 150 7.81 -9.37 15.87
N ASP A 151 8.51 -10.23 16.60
CA ASP A 151 7.95 -11.41 17.24
C ASP A 151 7.06 -12.24 16.27
N GLU A 152 7.60 -12.52 15.08
CA GLU A 152 6.95 -13.24 13.98
C GLU A 152 5.73 -12.53 13.35
N ARG A 153 5.37 -11.34 13.83
CA ARG A 153 4.27 -10.54 13.32
C ARG A 153 4.75 -9.43 12.39
N ARG A 154 4.00 -9.18 11.33
CA ARG A 154 4.24 -8.07 10.42
C ARG A 154 3.69 -6.80 11.04
N CYS A 155 4.57 -5.85 11.30
CA CYS A 155 4.24 -4.61 11.99
C CYS A 155 4.63 -3.40 11.16
N LEU A 156 3.76 -2.39 11.12
CA LEU A 156 4.07 -1.09 10.56
C LEU A 156 4.56 -0.17 11.68
N MET A 157 5.79 0.29 11.54
CA MET A 157 6.39 1.29 12.42
C MET A 157 6.27 2.66 11.76
N LYS A 158 5.72 3.66 12.46
CA LYS A 158 5.56 5.03 11.97
C LYS A 158 6.29 6.00 12.87
N GLY A 159 7.17 6.81 12.30
CA GLY A 159 7.87 7.88 13.00
C GLY A 159 7.10 9.19 12.97
N GLY A 160 7.51 10.11 13.81
CA GLY A 160 6.98 11.47 13.84
C GLY A 160 7.68 12.41 12.86
N SER A 161 7.23 13.66 12.82
CA SER A 161 7.77 14.74 12.02
C SER A 161 8.17 15.95 12.89
N GLY A 162 9.01 16.82 12.32
CA GLY A 162 9.47 18.02 13.00
C GLY A 162 10.23 17.75 14.29
N ALA A 163 10.34 18.78 15.15
CA ALA A 163 11.10 18.71 16.39
C ALA A 163 10.36 17.98 17.53
N THR A 164 9.02 17.99 17.50
CA THR A 164 8.20 17.45 18.60
C THR A 164 7.90 15.97 18.46
N GLN A 165 7.99 15.41 17.26
CA GLN A 165 7.72 13.99 16.97
C GLN A 165 6.39 13.49 17.57
N GLN A 166 5.33 14.28 17.46
CA GLN A 166 4.07 14.08 18.19
C GLN A 166 3.20 12.96 17.63
N GLU A 167 3.29 12.67 16.34
CA GLU A 167 2.37 11.77 15.67
C GLU A 167 2.33 10.35 16.28
N PRO A 168 3.46 9.72 16.65
CA PRO A 168 3.43 8.42 17.33
C PRO A 168 2.66 8.43 18.64
N TYR A 169 2.80 9.48 19.44
CA TYR A 169 2.09 9.62 20.71
C TYR A 169 0.58 9.81 20.49
N ASN A 170 0.20 10.59 19.47
CA ASN A 170 -1.20 10.83 19.12
C ASN A 170 -1.89 9.53 18.66
N GLU A 171 -1.21 8.68 17.88
CA GLU A 171 -1.76 7.38 17.46
C GLU A 171 -1.98 6.45 18.65
N VAL A 172 -1.02 6.35 19.57
CA VAL A 172 -1.14 5.54 20.77
C VAL A 172 -2.23 6.08 21.70
N LEU A 173 -2.32 7.40 21.88
CA LEU A 173 -3.37 8.03 22.68
C LEU A 173 -4.75 7.76 22.07
N ALA A 174 -4.90 7.95 20.75
CA ALA A 174 -6.15 7.67 20.06
C ALA A 174 -6.56 6.21 20.20
N SER A 175 -5.62 5.27 20.02
CA SER A 175 -5.85 3.83 20.24
C SER A 175 -6.37 3.56 21.66
N SER A 176 -5.74 4.13 22.70
CA SER A 176 -6.15 3.97 24.08
C SER A 176 -7.55 4.55 24.39
N VAL A 177 -7.90 5.66 23.73
CA VAL A 177 -9.25 6.26 23.83
C VAL A 177 -10.29 5.37 23.17
N MET A 178 -10.01 4.86 21.96
CA MET A 178 -10.90 3.97 21.23
C MET A 178 -11.15 2.67 21.99
N GLU A 179 -10.12 2.10 22.61
CA GLU A 179 -10.23 0.92 23.47
C GLU A 179 -11.20 1.16 24.64
N ARG A 180 -11.06 2.28 25.37
CA ARG A 180 -11.95 2.63 26.48
C ARG A 180 -13.40 2.89 26.05
N LEU A 181 -13.60 3.37 24.83
CA LEU A 181 -14.92 3.57 24.23
C LEU A 181 -15.54 2.29 23.66
N GLY A 182 -14.80 1.18 23.63
CA GLY A 182 -15.24 -0.07 23.03
C GLY A 182 -15.40 0.01 21.51
N ILE A 183 -14.69 0.91 20.86
CA ILE A 183 -14.74 1.11 19.40
C ILE A 183 -13.68 0.21 18.76
N PRO A 184 -14.05 -0.67 17.79
CA PRO A 184 -13.09 -1.46 17.04
C PRO A 184 -12.07 -0.57 16.34
N HIS A 185 -10.78 -0.82 16.53
CA HIS A 185 -9.68 -0.03 15.98
C HIS A 185 -8.42 -0.88 15.87
N VAL A 186 -7.43 -0.35 15.15
CA VAL A 186 -6.07 -0.91 15.12
C VAL A 186 -5.33 -0.48 16.38
N THR A 187 -4.84 -1.46 17.16
CA THR A 187 -4.09 -1.19 18.38
C THR A 187 -2.68 -0.68 18.05
N TYR A 188 -2.31 0.43 18.68
CA TYR A 188 -0.98 1.02 18.57
C TYR A 188 -0.23 0.93 19.89
N THR A 189 1.06 0.58 19.80
CA THR A 189 2.02 0.63 20.90
C THR A 189 3.12 1.64 20.61
N LEU A 190 3.76 2.18 21.64
CA LEU A 190 4.90 3.07 21.50
C LEU A 190 6.20 2.29 21.66
N THR A 191 7.16 2.54 20.79
CA THR A 191 8.55 2.11 20.96
C THR A 191 9.50 3.29 20.74
N VAL A 192 10.67 3.25 21.34
CA VAL A 192 11.73 4.24 21.14
C VAL A 192 12.95 3.52 20.58
N GLN A 193 13.48 4.00 19.47
CA GLN A 193 14.69 3.50 18.86
C GLN A 193 15.59 4.68 18.49
N GLU A 194 16.86 4.65 18.97
CA GLU A 194 17.83 5.72 18.74
C GLU A 194 17.30 7.11 19.14
N ASP A 195 16.64 7.18 20.31
CA ASP A 195 16.00 8.38 20.88
C ASP A 195 14.79 8.92 20.07
N TYR A 196 14.32 8.22 19.02
CA TYR A 196 13.13 8.61 18.26
C TYR A 196 11.93 7.74 18.64
N PRO A 197 10.75 8.35 18.87
CA PRO A 197 9.52 7.61 19.13
C PRO A 197 8.93 7.06 17.84
N TYR A 198 8.37 5.85 17.92
CA TYR A 198 7.62 5.21 16.84
C TYR A 198 6.33 4.62 17.39
N SER A 199 5.22 4.85 16.71
CA SER A 199 4.01 4.05 16.90
C SER A 199 4.13 2.77 16.08
N VAL A 200 3.71 1.67 16.67
CA VAL A 200 3.77 0.35 16.06
C VAL A 200 2.40 -0.28 16.08
N CYS A 201 1.92 -0.75 14.95
CA CYS A 201 0.72 -1.55 14.84
C CYS A 201 1.00 -2.83 14.04
N GLU A 202 0.31 -3.90 14.41
CA GLU A 202 0.32 -5.13 13.61
C GLU A 202 -0.44 -4.91 12.30
N ASP A 203 -0.02 -5.59 11.24
CA ASP A 203 -0.75 -5.62 9.98
C ASP A 203 -2.11 -6.30 10.21
N PHE A 204 -3.17 -5.59 9.89
CA PHE A 204 -4.54 -6.10 9.99
C PHE A 204 -5.04 -6.68 8.66
N ILE A 205 -4.23 -6.58 7.61
CA ILE A 205 -4.51 -7.19 6.32
C ILE A 205 -3.94 -8.61 6.32
N THR A 206 -4.68 -9.52 5.75
CA THR A 206 -4.34 -10.95 5.68
C THR A 206 -4.19 -11.38 4.23
N PRO A 207 -3.68 -12.59 3.96
CA PRO A 207 -3.72 -13.15 2.61
C PRO A 207 -5.12 -13.23 1.98
N GLU A 208 -6.19 -13.11 2.78
CA GLU A 208 -7.60 -13.22 2.34
C GLU A 208 -8.34 -11.88 2.29
N THR A 209 -7.69 -10.78 2.72
CA THR A 209 -8.31 -9.45 2.77
C THR A 209 -7.44 -8.40 2.09
N GLU A 210 -8.06 -7.32 1.62
CA GLU A 210 -7.39 -6.19 0.97
C GLU A 210 -7.84 -4.87 1.57
N LEU A 211 -6.92 -3.92 1.65
CA LEU A 211 -7.23 -2.53 1.99
C LEU A 211 -7.52 -1.74 0.72
N ILE A 212 -8.77 -1.37 0.52
CA ILE A 212 -9.18 -0.57 -0.62
C ILE A 212 -9.47 0.86 -0.15
N PRO A 213 -8.66 1.86 -0.52
CA PRO A 213 -8.95 3.26 -0.19
C PRO A 213 -10.29 3.72 -0.73
N ALA A 214 -11.04 4.49 0.07
CA ALA A 214 -12.35 5.03 -0.30
C ALA A 214 -12.34 5.79 -1.63
N TRP A 215 -11.21 6.40 -1.98
CA TRP A 215 -11.04 7.07 -3.26
C TRP A 215 -11.25 6.12 -4.46
N TYR A 216 -10.69 4.89 -4.42
CA TYR A 216 -10.89 3.90 -5.48
C TYR A 216 -12.33 3.38 -5.53
N ILE A 217 -12.97 3.21 -4.37
CA ILE A 217 -14.41 2.87 -4.30
C ILE A 217 -15.22 3.93 -5.02
N MET A 218 -14.95 5.21 -4.79
CA MET A 218 -15.65 6.32 -5.44
C MET A 218 -15.36 6.46 -6.95
N GLN A 219 -14.33 5.81 -7.48
CA GLN A 219 -14.06 5.77 -8.93
C GLN A 219 -14.93 4.74 -9.68
N THR A 220 -15.62 3.84 -8.99
CA THR A 220 -16.45 2.79 -9.61
C THR A 220 -17.65 3.37 -10.38
N VAL A 221 -18.16 4.52 -9.93
CA VAL A 221 -19.28 5.24 -10.56
C VAL A 221 -18.94 6.73 -10.64
N LYS A 222 -19.32 7.38 -11.73
CA LYS A 222 -19.15 8.83 -11.87
C LYS A 222 -20.10 9.56 -10.93
N ARG A 223 -19.59 10.45 -10.06
CA ARG A 223 -20.40 11.24 -9.15
C ARG A 223 -21.26 12.26 -9.91
N PRO A 224 -22.60 12.27 -9.70
CA PRO A 224 -23.47 13.35 -10.17
C PRO A 224 -23.14 14.67 -9.44
N ASN A 225 -23.22 15.81 -10.13
CA ASN A 225 -22.84 17.11 -9.57
C ASN A 225 -23.66 17.54 -8.33
N HIS A 226 -24.89 17.07 -8.22
CA HIS A 226 -25.81 17.41 -7.12
C HIS A 226 -25.69 16.47 -5.90
N VAL A 227 -24.87 15.40 -5.98
CA VAL A 227 -24.69 14.43 -4.90
C VAL A 227 -23.46 14.81 -4.09
N SER A 228 -23.57 14.81 -2.74
CA SER A 228 -22.42 15.04 -1.85
C SER A 228 -21.37 13.94 -1.99
N VAL A 229 -20.13 14.22 -1.61
CA VAL A 229 -19.04 13.22 -1.62
C VAL A 229 -19.38 12.04 -0.72
N TYR A 230 -19.94 12.31 0.47
CA TYR A 230 -20.34 11.26 1.41
C TYR A 230 -21.45 10.37 0.82
N GLN A 231 -22.51 10.97 0.29
CA GLN A 231 -23.61 10.19 -0.32
C GLN A 231 -23.10 9.35 -1.49
N HIS A 232 -22.25 9.94 -2.35
CA HIS A 232 -21.64 9.21 -3.45
C HIS A 232 -20.80 8.00 -2.97
N TYR A 233 -20.03 8.17 -1.89
CA TYR A 233 -19.29 7.07 -1.29
C TYR A 233 -20.23 5.95 -0.81
N MET A 234 -21.32 6.31 -0.13
CA MET A 234 -22.31 5.34 0.34
C MET A 234 -22.99 4.60 -0.81
N ASP A 235 -23.38 5.33 -1.88
CA ASP A 235 -23.99 4.75 -3.09
C ASP A 235 -23.03 3.76 -3.78
N CYS A 236 -21.74 4.10 -3.85
CA CYS A 236 -20.71 3.20 -4.39
C CYS A 236 -20.51 1.96 -3.52
N CYS A 237 -20.51 2.10 -2.19
CA CYS A 237 -20.41 0.97 -1.27
C CYS A 237 -21.60 0.02 -1.45
N GLU A 238 -22.83 0.56 -1.52
CA GLU A 238 -24.04 -0.24 -1.76
C GLU A 238 -23.98 -0.99 -3.09
N ALA A 239 -23.56 -0.30 -4.17
CA ALA A 239 -23.41 -0.91 -5.49
C ALA A 239 -22.37 -2.04 -5.53
N LEU A 240 -21.38 -2.01 -4.65
CA LEU A 240 -20.37 -3.06 -4.46
C LEU A 240 -20.79 -4.15 -3.47
N GLY A 241 -22.01 -4.06 -2.91
CA GLY A 241 -22.51 -5.01 -1.91
C GLY A 241 -21.84 -4.87 -0.55
N ILE A 242 -21.16 -3.76 -0.30
CA ILE A 242 -20.55 -3.47 1.01
C ILE A 242 -21.67 -3.03 1.95
N PRO A 243 -21.92 -3.76 3.06
CA PRO A 243 -22.98 -3.39 3.98
C PRO A 243 -22.70 -2.00 4.57
N ALA A 244 -23.70 -1.13 4.56
CA ALA A 244 -23.66 0.15 5.25
C ALA A 244 -23.65 -0.07 6.77
N SER A 245 -22.61 -0.70 7.30
CA SER A 245 -22.41 -0.95 8.72
C SER A 245 -22.00 0.31 9.50
N GLY A 246 -21.91 1.43 8.82
CA GLY A 246 -21.76 2.75 9.41
C GLY A 246 -23.08 3.48 9.44
N ARG A 247 -23.94 3.24 10.44
CA ARG A 247 -24.88 4.31 10.79
C ARG A 247 -24.02 5.55 11.05
N PRO A 248 -24.34 6.69 10.38
CA PRO A 248 -23.69 7.92 10.72
C PRO A 248 -23.81 8.11 12.23
N TRP A 249 -22.74 8.54 12.86
CA TRP A 249 -22.80 9.04 14.21
C TRP A 249 -23.85 10.15 14.24
N THR A 250 -25.05 9.81 14.65
CA THR A 250 -26.06 10.79 15.06
C THR A 250 -25.69 11.15 16.49
N GLY A 251 -24.77 12.10 16.63
CA GLY A 251 -24.49 12.80 17.87
C GLY A 251 -25.27 14.06 17.91
#